data_422a864952f5dc78ed8ec85a684d68f0
#
_entry.id   422a864952f5dc78ed8ec85a684d68f0
#
_cell.length_a   1.000
_cell.length_b   1.000
_cell.length_c   1.000
_cell.angle_alpha   90.00
_cell.angle_beta   90.00
_cell.angle_gamma   90.00
#
_symmetry.space_group_name_H-M   'P 1'
#
loop_
_entity.id
_entity.type
_entity.pdbx_description
1 polymer ?
#
loop_
_entity_poly.entity_id
_entity_poly.type
_entity_poly.pdbx_seq_one_letter_code
_entity_poly.pdbx_strand_id
1 'polypeptide(L)'
;MEQRAYLEMTRLLDSFPQTSGNPDLTVTAYELAVKDLSPQAIIEASQRFIAGIVEGQSMDFAPAPPRFAQEARSRQELIDLKAKPRLPAPRYFPGPLAPFQVRQQKRLSENSHLPVLFENINSDQWRKLSMERKVPAGSIWVASLGIVYGPAPVKAA
;
A
#
# COMPACT_ATOMS: atom_id res chain seq x y z
N MET A 1 -5.71 19.49 28.73
CA MET A 1 -4.84 18.30 28.39
C MET A 1 -5.10 17.20 29.42
N GLU A 2 -5.04 15.92 29.02
CA GLU A 2 -5.16 14.78 29.95
C GLU A 2 -3.92 14.74 30.88
N GLN A 3 -4.13 14.42 32.15
CA GLN A 3 -3.06 14.41 33.18
C GLN A 3 -1.85 13.55 32.77
N ARG A 4 -2.08 12.39 32.13
CA ARG A 4 -1.01 11.50 31.70
C ARG A 4 -0.15 12.11 30.59
N ALA A 5 -0.77 12.77 29.61
CA ALA A 5 -0.05 13.45 28.54
C ALA A 5 0.79 14.62 29.07
N TYR A 6 0.25 15.34 30.06
CA TYR A 6 0.97 16.39 30.76
C TYR A 6 2.22 15.85 31.47
N LEU A 7 2.08 14.76 32.21
CA LEU A 7 3.20 14.12 32.93
C LEU A 7 4.31 13.65 31.97
N GLU A 8 3.96 13.02 30.83
CA GLU A 8 4.97 12.55 29.87
C GLU A 8 5.67 13.72 29.17
N MET A 9 4.96 14.80 28.89
CA MET A 9 5.55 16.04 28.34
C MET A 9 6.48 16.71 29.36
N THR A 10 6.08 16.83 30.61
CA THR A 10 6.95 17.36 31.68
C THR A 10 8.19 16.49 31.88
N ARG A 11 8.03 15.17 31.87
CA ARG A 11 9.14 14.22 31.94
C ARG A 11 10.12 14.40 30.78
N LEU A 12 9.64 14.66 29.57
CA LEU A 12 10.48 15.00 28.44
C LEU A 12 11.32 16.24 28.75
N LEU A 13 10.68 17.32 29.21
CA LEU A 13 11.38 18.56 29.53
C LEU A 13 12.45 18.38 30.61
N ASP A 14 12.14 17.60 31.63
CA ASP A 14 13.06 17.30 32.74
C ASP A 14 14.24 16.39 32.30
N SER A 15 14.10 15.67 31.18
CA SER A 15 15.17 14.82 30.65
C SER A 15 16.31 15.58 30.01
N PHE A 16 16.12 16.87 29.75
CA PHE A 16 17.11 17.74 29.12
C PHE A 16 17.54 18.88 30.04
N PRO A 17 18.76 19.41 29.89
CA PRO A 17 19.19 20.61 30.61
C PRO A 17 18.21 21.76 30.33
N GLN A 18 17.73 22.40 31.39
CA GLN A 18 16.84 23.52 31.25
C GLN A 18 17.58 24.74 30.72
N THR A 19 17.18 25.22 29.55
CA THR A 19 17.74 26.38 28.88
C THR A 19 16.97 27.69 29.14
N SER A 20 15.74 27.60 29.68
CA SER A 20 14.89 28.75 29.97
C SER A 20 14.82 29.04 31.49
N GLY A 21 14.87 30.32 31.86
CA GLY A 21 14.80 30.73 33.25
C GLY A 21 13.40 30.62 33.90
N ASN A 22 12.36 30.24 33.11
CA ASN A 22 10.99 30.12 33.61
C ASN A 22 10.35 28.81 33.04
N PRO A 23 10.28 27.74 33.85
CA PRO A 23 9.73 26.46 33.45
C PRO A 23 8.23 26.53 33.14
N ASP A 24 7.47 27.35 33.85
CA ASP A 24 6.01 27.45 33.65
C ASP A 24 5.65 28.01 32.26
N LEU A 25 6.38 29.04 31.83
CA LEU A 25 6.22 29.59 30.47
C LEU A 25 6.60 28.55 29.39
N THR A 26 7.62 27.75 29.66
CA THR A 26 8.02 26.69 28.75
C THR A 26 6.90 25.65 28.60
N VAL A 27 6.39 25.13 29.71
CA VAL A 27 5.26 24.17 29.71
C VAL A 27 4.04 24.73 28.98
N THR A 28 3.67 26.00 29.31
CA THR A 28 2.52 26.67 28.66
C THR A 28 2.71 26.76 27.13
N ALA A 29 3.93 27.02 26.65
CA ALA A 29 4.22 27.09 25.23
C ALA A 29 4.03 25.72 24.54
N TYR A 30 4.44 24.64 25.19
CA TYR A 30 4.21 23.28 24.69
C TYR A 30 2.72 22.93 24.71
N GLU A 31 2.01 23.22 25.78
CA GLU A 31 0.55 23.01 25.86
C GLU A 31 -0.19 23.71 24.73
N LEU A 32 0.16 24.97 24.47
CA LEU A 32 -0.43 25.73 23.36
C LEU A 32 -0.14 25.07 22.00
N ALA A 33 1.08 24.58 21.81
CA ALA A 33 1.51 23.96 20.54
C ALA A 33 0.77 22.64 20.21
N VAL A 34 0.32 21.90 21.23
CA VAL A 34 -0.31 20.60 21.10
C VAL A 34 -1.78 20.55 21.51
N LYS A 35 -2.42 21.70 21.75
CA LYS A 35 -3.78 21.80 22.31
C LYS A 35 -4.84 21.01 21.52
N ASP A 36 -4.65 20.89 20.20
CA ASP A 36 -5.61 20.27 19.27
C ASP A 36 -5.29 18.79 18.98
N LEU A 37 -4.29 18.22 19.68
CA LEU A 37 -3.84 16.85 19.45
C LEU A 37 -4.37 15.90 20.53
N SER A 38 -4.51 14.61 20.16
CA SER A 38 -4.92 13.60 21.12
C SER A 38 -3.87 13.37 22.20
N PRO A 39 -4.29 13.04 23.42
CA PRO A 39 -3.36 12.70 24.50
C PRO A 39 -2.37 11.57 24.12
N GLN A 40 -2.84 10.58 23.38
CA GLN A 40 -2.02 9.48 22.94
C GLN A 40 -0.89 9.93 21.99
N ALA A 41 -1.16 10.84 21.07
CA ALA A 41 -0.15 11.40 20.16
C ALA A 41 0.94 12.18 20.90
N ILE A 42 0.55 12.93 21.95
CA ILE A 42 1.48 13.66 22.80
C ILE A 42 2.38 12.71 23.57
N ILE A 43 1.81 11.65 24.17
CA ILE A 43 2.54 10.61 24.89
C ILE A 43 3.56 9.93 23.98
N GLU A 44 3.13 9.48 22.81
CA GLU A 44 4.02 8.81 21.85
C GLU A 44 5.15 9.72 21.37
N ALA A 45 4.87 11.01 21.10
CA ALA A 45 5.89 11.97 20.72
C ALA A 45 6.91 12.19 21.85
N SER A 46 6.44 12.38 23.08
CA SER A 46 7.33 12.54 24.26
C SER A 46 8.27 11.36 24.44
N GLN A 47 7.74 10.15 24.39
CA GLN A 47 8.52 8.92 24.52
C GLN A 47 9.56 8.76 23.40
N ARG A 48 9.23 9.14 22.18
CA ARG A 48 10.16 9.09 21.04
C ARG A 48 11.31 10.06 21.16
N PHE A 49 11.04 11.28 21.65
CA PHE A 49 12.11 12.24 21.94
C PHE A 49 13.00 11.79 23.08
N ILE A 50 12.44 11.26 24.18
CA ILE A 50 13.22 10.69 25.29
C ILE A 50 14.08 9.50 24.81
N ALA A 51 13.55 8.66 23.93
CA ALA A 51 14.25 7.51 23.38
C ALA A 51 15.30 7.87 22.29
N GLY A 52 15.39 9.14 21.85
CA GLY A 52 16.39 9.56 20.86
C GLY A 52 16.12 9.08 19.43
N ILE A 53 14.89 8.67 19.09
CA ILE A 53 14.56 8.07 17.78
C ILE A 53 13.89 9.04 16.81
N VAL A 54 13.80 10.32 17.16
CA VAL A 54 13.28 11.36 16.26
C VAL A 54 14.42 11.86 15.39
N GLU A 55 14.26 11.76 14.09
CA GLU A 55 15.28 12.18 13.13
C GLU A 55 15.61 13.67 13.29
N GLY A 56 16.91 13.99 13.36
CA GLY A 56 17.38 15.38 13.50
C GLY A 56 17.10 16.02 14.85
N GLN A 57 16.81 15.24 15.91
CA GLN A 57 16.71 15.82 17.27
C GLN A 57 18.10 16.13 17.84
N SER A 58 18.15 17.20 18.66
CA SER A 58 19.31 17.44 19.53
C SER A 58 19.32 16.43 20.69
N MET A 59 20.49 15.95 21.06
CA MET A 59 20.64 15.11 22.25
C MET A 59 20.90 15.95 23.51
N ASP A 60 21.26 17.22 23.34
CA ASP A 60 21.67 18.10 24.45
C ASP A 60 20.55 19.05 24.91
N PHE A 61 19.54 19.26 24.04
CA PHE A 61 18.49 20.25 24.30
C PHE A 61 17.11 19.66 24.04
N ALA A 62 16.13 20.07 24.84
CA ALA A 62 14.74 19.76 24.61
C ALA A 62 14.28 20.28 23.23
N PRO A 63 13.42 19.54 22.51
CA PRO A 63 12.91 19.99 21.23
C PRO A 63 12.13 21.31 21.37
N ALA A 64 12.29 22.24 20.46
CA ALA A 64 11.46 23.44 20.47
C ALA A 64 9.96 23.08 20.34
N PRO A 65 9.02 23.86 20.97
CA PRO A 65 7.59 23.56 20.92
C PRO A 65 7.02 23.28 19.52
N PRO A 66 7.39 24.02 18.44
CA PRO A 66 6.93 23.72 17.10
C PRO A 66 7.42 22.37 16.58
N ARG A 67 8.66 21.97 16.91
CA ARG A 67 9.24 20.68 16.52
C ARG A 67 8.57 19.52 17.22
N PHE A 68 8.29 19.69 18.51
CA PHE A 68 7.54 18.72 19.29
C PHE A 68 6.11 18.53 18.72
N ALA A 69 5.41 19.64 18.42
CA ALA A 69 4.08 19.60 17.83
C ALA A 69 4.07 18.93 16.44
N GLN A 70 5.12 19.11 15.65
CA GLN A 70 5.26 18.44 14.34
C GLN A 70 5.32 16.91 14.50
N GLU A 71 6.14 16.41 15.42
CA GLU A 71 6.22 14.97 15.70
C GLU A 71 4.90 14.45 16.26
N ALA A 72 4.27 15.19 17.18
CA ALA A 72 2.98 14.79 17.75
C ALA A 72 1.86 14.73 16.67
N ARG A 73 1.84 15.65 15.69
CA ARG A 73 0.92 15.57 14.53
C ARG A 73 1.19 14.34 13.68
N SER A 74 2.44 14.02 13.42
CA SER A 74 2.80 12.79 12.69
C SER A 74 2.31 11.52 13.42
N ARG A 75 2.37 11.52 14.77
CA ARG A 75 1.80 10.41 15.57
C ARG A 75 0.28 10.39 15.49
N GLN A 76 -0.37 11.54 15.54
CA GLN A 76 -1.82 11.65 15.37
C GLN A 76 -2.28 11.05 14.03
N GLU A 77 -1.61 11.41 12.94
CA GLU A 77 -1.93 10.86 11.62
C GLU A 77 -1.84 9.32 11.60
N LEU A 78 -0.81 8.75 12.24
CA LEU A 78 -0.67 7.29 12.34
C LEU A 78 -1.76 6.64 13.20
N ILE A 79 -2.17 7.29 14.30
CA ILE A 79 -3.27 6.83 15.15
C ILE A 79 -4.58 6.84 14.34
N ASP A 80 -4.84 7.92 13.62
CA ASP A 80 -6.04 8.08 12.79
C ASP A 80 -6.07 7.07 11.64
N LEU A 81 -4.92 6.80 11.02
CA LEU A 81 -4.80 5.76 9.99
C LEU A 81 -5.07 4.35 10.55
N LYS A 82 -4.61 4.06 11.76
CA LYS A 82 -4.88 2.77 12.44
C LYS A 82 -6.34 2.63 12.87
N ALA A 83 -6.99 3.74 13.23
CA ALA A 83 -8.39 3.78 13.63
C ALA A 83 -9.35 3.65 12.43
N LYS A 84 -8.91 3.96 11.20
CA LYS A 84 -9.73 3.79 10.01
C LYS A 84 -10.12 2.32 9.83
N PRO A 85 -11.41 2.03 9.58
CA PRO A 85 -11.85 0.68 9.30
C PRO A 85 -11.07 0.14 8.10
N ARG A 86 -10.51 -1.05 8.25
CA ARG A 86 -9.86 -1.74 7.13
C ARG A 86 -10.92 -2.00 6.07
N LEU A 87 -10.58 -1.68 4.84
CA LEU A 87 -11.41 -2.10 3.71
C LEU A 87 -11.63 -3.62 3.84
N PRO A 88 -12.88 -4.09 3.63
CA PRO A 88 -13.14 -5.51 3.63
C PRO A 88 -12.19 -6.17 2.64
N ALA A 89 -11.63 -7.30 3.02
CA ALA A 89 -10.77 -8.08 2.13
C ALA A 89 -11.50 -8.24 0.79
N PRO A 90 -10.82 -8.08 -0.36
CA PRO A 90 -11.45 -8.29 -1.65
C PRO A 90 -12.16 -9.64 -1.60
N ARG A 91 -13.47 -9.64 -1.88
CA ARG A 91 -14.25 -10.87 -1.89
C ARG A 91 -13.63 -11.79 -2.93
N TYR A 92 -12.84 -12.74 -2.49
CA TYR A 92 -12.46 -13.86 -3.33
C TYR A 92 -13.75 -14.54 -3.76
N PHE A 93 -13.90 -14.70 -5.07
CA PHE A 93 -15.06 -15.40 -5.62
C PHE A 93 -15.15 -16.79 -4.96
N PRO A 94 -16.29 -17.13 -4.38
CA PRO A 94 -16.47 -18.43 -3.72
C PRO A 94 -16.58 -19.60 -4.72
N GLY A 95 -16.10 -19.42 -5.95
CA GLY A 95 -16.10 -20.42 -6.99
C GLY A 95 -14.80 -21.23 -7.02
N PRO A 96 -14.84 -22.46 -7.56
CA PRO A 96 -13.67 -23.33 -7.66
C PRO A 96 -12.57 -22.77 -8.57
N LEU A 97 -12.87 -21.77 -9.40
CA LEU A 97 -11.94 -21.16 -10.36
C LEU A 97 -11.93 -19.64 -10.26
N ALA A 98 -10.74 -19.05 -10.38
CA ALA A 98 -10.61 -17.61 -10.49
C ALA A 98 -11.24 -17.07 -11.80
N PRO A 99 -11.70 -15.80 -11.87
CA PRO A 99 -12.38 -15.27 -13.06
C PRO A 99 -11.57 -15.39 -14.37
N PHE A 100 -10.25 -15.32 -14.29
CA PHE A 100 -9.39 -15.52 -15.46
C PHE A 100 -9.39 -16.97 -15.92
N GLN A 101 -9.43 -17.94 -15.00
CA GLN A 101 -9.51 -19.37 -15.29
C GLN A 101 -10.85 -19.74 -15.94
N VAL A 102 -11.94 -19.15 -15.44
CA VAL A 102 -13.27 -19.31 -16.08
C VAL A 102 -13.25 -18.81 -17.52
N ARG A 103 -12.66 -17.63 -17.75
CA ARG A 103 -12.51 -17.09 -19.11
C ARG A 103 -11.59 -17.97 -19.99
N GLN A 104 -10.52 -18.54 -19.44
CA GLN A 104 -9.66 -19.47 -20.18
C GLN A 104 -10.41 -20.74 -20.54
N GLN A 105 -11.12 -21.35 -19.60
CA GLN A 105 -11.95 -22.54 -19.86
C GLN A 105 -13.01 -22.26 -20.93
N LYS A 106 -13.69 -21.11 -20.85
CA LYS A 106 -14.66 -20.71 -21.86
C LYS A 106 -14.03 -20.66 -23.26
N ARG A 107 -12.86 -20.00 -23.39
CA ARG A 107 -12.13 -19.93 -24.67
C ARG A 107 -11.65 -21.28 -25.17
N LEU A 108 -11.22 -22.16 -24.27
CA LEU A 108 -10.88 -23.55 -24.62
C LEU A 108 -12.10 -24.30 -25.16
N SER A 109 -13.25 -24.21 -24.47
CA SER A 109 -14.47 -24.90 -24.90
C SER A 109 -15.03 -24.34 -26.23
N GLU A 110 -14.96 -23.03 -26.42
CA GLU A 110 -15.40 -22.37 -27.67
C GLU A 110 -14.58 -22.82 -28.90
N ASN A 111 -13.29 -23.11 -28.71
CA ASN A 111 -12.38 -23.48 -29.79
C ASN A 111 -12.02 -24.98 -29.79
N SER A 112 -12.62 -25.81 -28.94
CA SER A 112 -12.31 -27.23 -28.80
C SER A 112 -12.60 -28.06 -30.08
N HIS A 113 -13.47 -27.55 -30.94
CA HIS A 113 -13.82 -28.19 -32.24
C HIS A 113 -12.83 -27.88 -33.34
N LEU A 114 -11.87 -26.95 -33.12
CA LEU A 114 -10.87 -26.56 -34.10
C LEU A 114 -9.57 -27.32 -33.90
N PRO A 115 -8.84 -27.68 -34.98
CA PRO A 115 -7.55 -28.33 -34.85
C PRO A 115 -6.50 -27.37 -34.25
N VAL A 116 -5.71 -27.83 -33.30
CA VAL A 116 -4.58 -27.09 -32.76
C VAL A 116 -3.41 -27.19 -33.73
N LEU A 117 -2.92 -26.03 -34.18
CA LEU A 117 -1.76 -25.96 -35.10
C LEU A 117 -0.45 -25.76 -34.35
N PHE A 118 -0.45 -24.85 -33.36
CA PHE A 118 0.73 -24.51 -32.58
C PHE A 118 0.33 -24.25 -31.12
N GLU A 119 1.23 -24.63 -30.21
CA GLU A 119 1.09 -24.38 -28.77
C GLU A 119 2.25 -23.52 -28.26
N ASN A 120 2.04 -22.84 -27.11
CA ASN A 120 3.03 -21.99 -26.44
C ASN A 120 3.58 -20.87 -27.33
N ILE A 121 2.73 -20.29 -28.18
CA ILE A 121 3.09 -19.19 -29.09
C ILE A 121 2.91 -17.85 -28.41
N ASN A 122 3.98 -17.06 -28.35
CA ASN A 122 3.91 -15.65 -27.92
C ASN A 122 3.54 -14.70 -29.09
N SER A 123 3.32 -13.43 -28.78
CA SER A 123 2.87 -12.44 -29.76
C SER A 123 3.87 -12.21 -30.90
N ASP A 124 5.16 -12.29 -30.63
CA ASP A 124 6.20 -12.08 -31.65
C ASP A 124 6.33 -13.28 -32.58
N GLN A 125 6.25 -14.49 -32.02
CA GLN A 125 6.19 -15.72 -32.80
C GLN A 125 4.95 -15.78 -33.69
N TRP A 126 3.77 -15.35 -33.14
CA TRP A 126 2.55 -15.25 -33.94
C TRP A 126 2.71 -14.30 -35.14
N ARG A 127 3.26 -13.10 -34.92
CA ARG A 127 3.53 -12.14 -35.99
C ARG A 127 4.45 -12.71 -37.05
N LYS A 128 5.54 -13.37 -36.62
CA LYS A 128 6.49 -14.01 -37.53
C LYS A 128 5.86 -15.12 -38.37
N LEU A 129 5.10 -16.03 -37.74
CA LEU A 129 4.39 -17.09 -38.43
C LEU A 129 3.35 -16.57 -39.43
N SER A 130 2.65 -15.48 -39.08
CA SER A 130 1.69 -14.81 -39.95
C SER A 130 2.36 -14.16 -41.15
N MET A 131 3.50 -13.46 -40.94
CA MET A 131 4.28 -12.82 -42.02
C MET A 131 4.86 -13.85 -42.98
N GLU A 132 5.35 -15.00 -42.45
CA GLU A 132 5.88 -16.09 -43.23
C GLU A 132 4.80 -16.93 -43.90
N ARG A 133 3.52 -16.61 -43.76
CA ARG A 133 2.35 -17.35 -44.28
C ARG A 133 2.34 -18.85 -43.88
N LYS A 134 2.94 -19.16 -42.70
CA LYS A 134 2.96 -20.54 -42.19
C LYS A 134 1.65 -20.93 -41.48
N VAL A 135 0.77 -19.96 -41.28
CA VAL A 135 -0.52 -20.16 -40.67
C VAL A 135 -1.61 -20.08 -41.74
N PRO A 136 -2.49 -21.11 -41.88
CA PRO A 136 -3.58 -21.09 -42.83
C PRO A 136 -4.52 -19.90 -42.64
N ALA A 137 -5.11 -19.40 -43.71
CA ALA A 137 -6.11 -18.36 -43.65
C ALA A 137 -7.32 -18.83 -42.80
N GLY A 138 -7.81 -17.98 -41.93
CA GLY A 138 -8.91 -18.31 -41.01
C GLY A 138 -8.48 -18.93 -39.69
N SER A 139 -7.16 -19.06 -39.43
CA SER A 139 -6.65 -19.49 -38.12
C SER A 139 -6.83 -18.40 -37.05
N ILE A 140 -7.06 -18.84 -35.82
CA ILE A 140 -7.33 -17.98 -34.67
C ILE A 140 -6.22 -18.18 -33.62
N TRP A 141 -5.55 -17.08 -33.23
CA TRP A 141 -4.62 -17.13 -32.12
C TRP A 141 -5.29 -16.64 -30.84
N VAL A 142 -5.28 -17.48 -29.82
CA VAL A 142 -5.79 -17.16 -28.48
C VAL A 142 -4.60 -16.81 -27.59
N ALA A 143 -4.26 -15.50 -27.54
CA ALA A 143 -3.09 -14.98 -26.83
C ALA A 143 -3.00 -15.41 -25.35
N SER A 144 -4.12 -15.50 -24.64
CA SER A 144 -4.17 -15.89 -23.23
C SER A 144 -3.85 -17.37 -22.98
N LEU A 145 -3.89 -18.20 -23.99
CA LEU A 145 -3.57 -19.62 -23.95
C LEU A 145 -2.24 -19.93 -24.68
N GLY A 146 -1.77 -19.01 -25.52
CA GLY A 146 -0.63 -19.24 -26.40
C GLY A 146 -0.91 -20.28 -27.48
N ILE A 147 -2.18 -20.52 -27.83
CA ILE A 147 -2.58 -21.57 -28.77
C ILE A 147 -3.07 -20.95 -30.06
N VAL A 148 -2.65 -21.54 -31.18
CA VAL A 148 -3.14 -21.23 -32.53
C VAL A 148 -4.05 -22.36 -32.99
N TYR A 149 -5.29 -22.04 -33.23
CA TYR A 149 -6.28 -22.94 -33.80
C TYR A 149 -6.36 -22.76 -35.32
N GLY A 150 -6.49 -23.84 -36.02
CA GLY A 150 -6.71 -23.86 -37.48
C GLY A 150 -8.12 -23.41 -37.86
N PRO A 151 -8.38 -23.21 -39.17
CA PRO A 151 -9.72 -22.92 -39.64
C PRO A 151 -10.67 -24.11 -39.39
N ALA A 152 -11.97 -23.81 -39.23
CA ALA A 152 -12.97 -24.85 -39.10
C ALA A 152 -12.90 -25.79 -40.32
N PRO A 153 -12.99 -27.14 -40.13
CA PRO A 153 -13.02 -28.06 -41.22
C PRO A 153 -14.19 -27.73 -42.15
N VAL A 154 -13.88 -27.57 -43.42
CA VAL A 154 -14.93 -27.38 -44.44
C VAL A 154 -15.76 -28.66 -44.43
N LYS A 155 -17.05 -28.55 -44.07
CA LYS A 155 -17.96 -29.69 -44.25
C LYS A 155 -17.97 -30.04 -45.73
N ALA A 156 -17.47 -31.24 -46.07
CA ALA A 156 -17.67 -31.78 -47.40
C ALA A 156 -19.19 -31.89 -47.64
N ALA A 157 -19.66 -31.23 -48.69
CA ALA A 157 -21.06 -31.25 -49.11
C ALA A 157 -21.42 -32.63 -49.67
#